data_579ef6df6a3e1a340b07f1c8b4666da8
#
_entry.id   579ef6df6a3e1a340b07f1c8b4666da8
#
_cell.length_a   1.000
_cell.length_b   1.000
_cell.length_c   1.000
_cell.angle_alpha   90.00
_cell.angle_beta   90.00
_cell.angle_gamma   90.00
#
_symmetry.space_group_name_H-M   'P 1'
#
loop_
_entity.id
_entity.type
_entity.pdbx_description
1 polymer ?
#
loop_
_entity_poly.entity_id
_entity_poly.type
_entity_poly.pdbx_seq_one_letter_code
_entity_poly.pdbx_strand_id
1 'polypeptide(L)'
;SKVTSKIPLPPTVSIEAPEFVQQVTAMMMCGDGDELPVSKLPVDGTYPSATTRWEKRNISDMVAQWDKDICIQCGNCSFVCPHSVIRSKFYHEAHLEMAPDAFKFAPINARGFPETYYTLQVYIEDCTGCNLCVEVCPVTSTEDENNKAINLRSRVPLLEREKENIHFFESLPMN
;
A
#
# COMPACT_ATOMS: atom_id res chain seq x y z
N SER A 1 -2.11 25.57 26.65
CA SER A 1 -2.76 26.01 25.39
C SER A 1 -4.24 25.75 25.47
N LYS A 2 -5.08 26.72 25.08
CA LYS A 2 -6.54 26.50 25.00
C LYS A 2 -6.87 25.77 23.72
N VAL A 3 -7.60 24.66 23.82
CA VAL A 3 -8.20 24.01 22.66
C VAL A 3 -9.21 24.95 22.02
N THR A 4 -8.96 25.34 20.78
CA THR A 4 -9.81 26.32 20.05
C THR A 4 -10.65 25.66 18.96
N SER A 5 -10.35 24.41 18.57
CA SER A 5 -11.13 23.67 17.58
C SER A 5 -12.40 23.10 18.19
N LYS A 6 -13.54 23.29 17.48
CA LYS A 6 -14.83 22.65 17.77
C LYS A 6 -15.17 21.54 16.77
N ILE A 7 -14.24 21.24 15.87
CA ILE A 7 -14.44 20.19 14.88
C ILE A 7 -14.29 18.85 15.61
N PRO A 8 -15.29 17.96 15.57
CA PRO A 8 -15.15 16.64 16.16
C PRO A 8 -14.05 15.87 15.44
N LEU A 9 -13.27 15.08 16.18
CA LEU A 9 -12.32 14.17 15.58
C LEU A 9 -13.05 13.15 14.70
N PRO A 10 -12.50 12.80 13.54
CA PRO A 10 -13.05 11.70 12.76
C PRO A 10 -13.03 10.40 13.58
N PRO A 11 -13.93 9.45 13.29
CA PRO A 11 -13.87 8.15 13.96
C PRO A 11 -12.51 7.48 13.68
N THR A 12 -12.00 6.75 14.67
CA THR A 12 -10.69 6.08 14.59
C THR A 12 -10.63 5.07 13.44
N VAL A 13 -11.75 4.40 13.17
CA VAL A 13 -11.91 3.49 12.03
C VAL A 13 -13.20 3.83 11.28
N SER A 14 -13.30 3.41 10.02
CA SER A 14 -14.53 3.60 9.24
C SER A 14 -15.72 2.92 9.90
N ILE A 15 -16.91 3.56 9.80
CA ILE A 15 -18.18 2.98 10.23
C ILE A 15 -18.54 1.70 9.45
N GLU A 16 -17.96 1.51 8.27
CA GLU A 16 -18.13 0.31 7.43
C GLU A 16 -17.23 -0.85 7.86
N ALA A 17 -16.34 -0.61 8.82
CA ALA A 17 -15.43 -1.66 9.29
C ALA A 17 -16.21 -2.80 9.98
N PRO A 18 -15.69 -4.04 9.94
CA PRO A 18 -16.28 -5.16 10.67
C PRO A 18 -16.40 -4.87 12.18
N GLU A 19 -17.38 -5.50 12.83
CA GLU A 19 -17.65 -5.29 14.25
C GLU A 19 -16.41 -5.45 15.15
N PHE A 20 -15.60 -6.45 14.90
CA PHE A 20 -14.36 -6.66 15.64
C PHE A 20 -13.40 -5.46 15.52
N VAL A 21 -13.27 -4.90 14.31
CA VAL A 21 -12.42 -3.73 14.08
C VAL A 21 -12.96 -2.50 14.80
N GLN A 22 -14.28 -2.30 14.79
CA GLN A 22 -14.91 -1.18 15.49
C GLN A 22 -14.82 -1.30 17.02
N GLN A 23 -15.01 -2.50 17.56
CA GLN A 23 -15.11 -2.71 19.01
C GLN A 23 -13.79 -3.03 19.69
N VAL A 24 -12.84 -3.65 18.99
CA VAL A 24 -11.56 -4.08 19.55
C VAL A 24 -10.41 -3.26 18.99
N THR A 25 -10.21 -3.30 17.66
CA THR A 25 -9.08 -2.62 17.04
C THR A 25 -9.13 -1.10 17.26
N ALA A 26 -10.30 -0.48 17.11
CA ALA A 26 -10.47 0.96 17.33
C ALA A 26 -10.14 1.37 18.76
N MET A 27 -10.56 0.60 19.76
CA MET A 27 -10.23 0.85 21.18
C MET A 27 -8.70 0.78 21.41
N MET A 28 -8.04 -0.22 20.85
CA MET A 28 -6.57 -0.34 20.93
C MET A 28 -5.87 0.84 20.26
N MET A 29 -6.37 1.30 19.10
CA MET A 29 -5.81 2.44 18.37
C MET A 29 -5.97 3.77 19.14
N CYS A 30 -7.03 3.91 19.92
CA CYS A 30 -7.25 5.07 20.80
C CYS A 30 -6.35 5.05 22.05
N GLY A 31 -5.70 3.92 22.35
CA GLY A 31 -4.95 3.73 23.59
C GLY A 31 -5.80 3.23 24.76
N ASP A 32 -7.05 2.88 24.52
CA ASP A 32 -8.03 2.44 25.52
C ASP A 32 -8.13 0.90 25.58
N GLY A 33 -7.08 0.19 25.17
CA GLY A 33 -7.05 -1.27 25.16
C GLY A 33 -7.25 -1.91 26.54
N ASP A 34 -6.87 -1.22 27.61
CA ASP A 34 -7.04 -1.67 29.00
C ASP A 34 -8.52 -1.72 29.44
N GLU A 35 -9.39 -0.98 28.76
CA GLU A 35 -10.84 -0.98 29.00
C GLU A 35 -11.57 -2.15 28.32
N LEU A 36 -10.85 -2.91 27.45
CA LEU A 36 -11.42 -4.05 26.77
C LEU A 36 -11.58 -5.24 27.74
N PRO A 37 -12.82 -5.78 27.92
CA PRO A 37 -12.97 -7.00 28.67
C PRO A 37 -12.34 -8.18 27.93
N VAL A 38 -11.73 -9.10 28.66
CA VAL A 38 -11.07 -10.30 28.09
C VAL A 38 -11.99 -11.09 27.18
N SER A 39 -13.31 -11.08 27.45
CA SER A 39 -14.33 -11.74 26.62
C SER A 39 -14.47 -11.18 25.20
N LYS A 40 -13.92 -10.00 24.91
CA LYS A 40 -13.90 -9.42 23.56
C LYS A 40 -12.73 -9.91 22.71
N LEU A 41 -11.73 -10.50 23.35
CA LEU A 41 -10.58 -11.06 22.65
C LEU A 41 -10.84 -12.52 22.24
N PRO A 42 -10.35 -12.95 21.06
CA PRO A 42 -10.49 -14.34 20.63
C PRO A 42 -9.83 -15.31 21.63
N VAL A 43 -10.57 -16.37 22.02
CA VAL A 43 -10.14 -17.34 23.04
C VAL A 43 -8.87 -18.09 22.62
N ASP A 44 -8.71 -18.32 21.31
CA ASP A 44 -7.57 -18.99 20.69
C ASP A 44 -6.44 -18.04 20.30
N GLY A 45 -6.58 -16.74 20.54
CA GLY A 45 -5.61 -15.71 20.17
C GLY A 45 -5.59 -15.38 18.68
N THR A 46 -6.52 -15.92 17.88
CA THR A 46 -6.57 -15.69 16.43
C THR A 46 -7.32 -14.39 16.10
N TYR A 47 -6.60 -13.40 15.59
CA TYR A 47 -7.19 -12.15 15.12
C TYR A 47 -7.71 -12.28 13.68
N PRO A 48 -8.77 -11.53 13.31
CA PRO A 48 -9.24 -11.48 11.91
C PRO A 48 -8.15 -11.01 10.95
N SER A 49 -8.07 -11.64 9.78
CA SER A 49 -7.14 -11.24 8.72
C SER A 49 -7.61 -10.00 7.97
N ALA A 50 -6.70 -9.35 7.25
CA ALA A 50 -6.95 -8.18 6.38
C ALA A 50 -7.50 -6.95 7.12
N THR A 51 -7.22 -6.80 8.40
CA THR A 51 -7.66 -5.65 9.22
C THR A 51 -6.89 -4.37 8.90
N THR A 52 -5.71 -4.44 8.26
CA THR A 52 -4.88 -3.28 7.88
C THR A 52 -5.58 -2.32 6.92
N ARG A 53 -6.59 -2.77 6.17
CA ARG A 53 -7.41 -1.87 5.32
C ARG A 53 -8.16 -0.82 6.13
N TRP A 54 -8.42 -1.10 7.40
CA TRP A 54 -9.14 -0.24 8.33
C TRP A 54 -8.22 0.54 9.27
N GLU A 55 -6.92 0.17 9.28
CA GLU A 55 -5.92 0.71 10.19
C GLU A 55 -4.82 1.42 9.39
N LYS A 56 -5.14 2.59 8.82
CA LYS A 56 -4.20 3.37 8.02
C LYS A 56 -3.52 4.44 8.89
N ARG A 57 -2.28 4.18 9.31
CA ARG A 57 -1.55 5.05 10.24
C ARG A 57 -0.74 6.14 9.56
N ASN A 58 -0.41 5.99 8.28
CA ASN A 58 0.33 6.99 7.50
C ASN A 58 1.61 7.48 8.19
N ILE A 59 2.39 6.58 8.77
CA ILE A 59 3.50 6.91 9.68
C ILE A 59 4.72 7.52 8.99
N SER A 60 4.88 7.35 7.68
CA SER A 60 6.03 7.89 6.95
C SER A 60 5.64 9.03 6.02
N ASP A 61 6.42 10.11 6.03
CA ASP A 61 6.29 11.21 5.06
C ASP A 61 6.88 10.86 3.70
N MET A 62 7.79 9.88 3.67
CA MET A 62 8.44 9.40 2.46
C MET A 62 8.02 7.97 2.18
N VAL A 63 7.52 7.71 0.97
CA VAL A 63 6.99 6.41 0.56
C VAL A 63 7.61 5.95 -0.76
N ALA A 64 7.69 4.64 -0.93
CA ALA A 64 8.23 4.07 -2.16
C ALA A 64 7.35 4.40 -3.36
N GLN A 65 7.97 4.82 -4.46
CA GLN A 65 7.34 5.04 -5.74
C GLN A 65 8.10 4.32 -6.85
N TRP A 66 7.37 3.58 -7.67
CA TRP A 66 7.89 2.82 -8.78
C TRP A 66 8.05 3.67 -10.04
N ASP A 67 9.19 3.48 -10.72
CA ASP A 67 9.46 3.97 -12.06
C ASP A 67 9.40 2.78 -13.03
N LYS A 68 8.35 2.75 -13.84
CA LYS A 68 8.05 1.65 -14.77
C LYS A 68 9.01 1.60 -15.96
N ASP A 69 9.61 2.74 -16.33
CA ASP A 69 10.34 2.91 -17.58
C ASP A 69 11.75 2.33 -17.50
N ILE A 70 12.32 2.27 -16.29
CA ILE A 70 13.65 1.68 -16.06
C ILE A 70 13.59 0.34 -15.31
N CYS A 71 12.42 -0.09 -14.85
CA CYS A 71 12.25 -1.31 -14.08
C CYS A 71 12.44 -2.58 -14.91
N ILE A 72 13.28 -3.50 -14.45
CA ILE A 72 13.50 -4.82 -15.07
C ILE A 72 12.59 -5.93 -14.55
N GLN A 73 11.63 -5.61 -13.68
CA GLN A 73 10.62 -6.53 -13.12
C GLN A 73 11.23 -7.73 -12.35
N CYS A 74 12.35 -7.53 -11.66
CA CYS A 74 13.05 -8.59 -10.92
C CYS A 74 12.34 -9.03 -9.61
N GLY A 75 11.39 -8.24 -9.08
CA GLY A 75 10.63 -8.56 -7.86
C GLY A 75 11.36 -8.34 -6.53
N ASN A 76 12.66 -7.97 -6.52
CA ASN A 76 13.43 -7.83 -5.28
C ASN A 76 12.80 -6.88 -4.27
N CYS A 77 12.24 -5.75 -4.73
CA CYS A 77 11.58 -4.77 -3.87
C CYS A 77 10.33 -5.32 -3.18
N SER A 78 9.55 -6.15 -3.87
CA SER A 78 8.38 -6.83 -3.28
C SER A 78 8.81 -7.89 -2.27
N PHE A 79 9.87 -8.64 -2.59
CA PHE A 79 10.38 -9.71 -1.73
C PHE A 79 10.96 -9.20 -0.41
N VAL A 80 11.70 -8.07 -0.44
CA VAL A 80 12.37 -7.53 0.75
C VAL A 80 11.43 -6.69 1.65
N CYS A 81 10.26 -6.30 1.15
CA CYS A 81 9.35 -5.41 1.89
C CYS A 81 8.82 -6.08 3.17
N PRO A 82 9.18 -5.60 4.38
CA PRO A 82 8.79 -6.25 5.64
C PRO A 82 7.28 -6.17 5.91
N HIS A 83 6.59 -5.23 5.27
CA HIS A 83 5.15 -5.03 5.44
C HIS A 83 4.32 -5.52 4.23
N SER A 84 4.96 -6.12 3.20
CA SER A 84 4.30 -6.61 1.98
C SER A 84 3.43 -5.56 1.29
N VAL A 85 3.83 -4.29 1.38
CA VAL A 85 3.09 -3.17 0.79
C VAL A 85 3.44 -2.94 -0.68
N ILE A 86 4.44 -3.63 -1.20
CA ILE A 86 4.84 -3.60 -2.61
C ILE A 86 4.35 -4.89 -3.24
N ARG A 87 3.36 -4.79 -4.11
CA ARG A 87 2.75 -5.95 -4.75
C ARG A 87 2.76 -5.80 -6.25
N SER A 88 2.91 -6.90 -6.97
CA SER A 88 2.89 -6.91 -8.42
C SER A 88 1.82 -7.84 -8.96
N LYS A 89 1.30 -7.50 -10.13
CA LYS A 89 0.41 -8.34 -10.92
C LYS A 89 0.83 -8.30 -12.38
N PHE A 90 0.52 -9.35 -13.12
CA PHE A 90 0.53 -9.34 -14.59
C PHE A 90 -0.85 -9.74 -15.10
N TYR A 91 -1.27 -9.18 -16.21
CA TYR A 91 -2.63 -9.31 -16.71
C TYR A 91 -2.68 -8.94 -18.20
N HIS A 92 -3.71 -9.41 -18.89
CA HIS A 92 -3.96 -9.09 -20.29
C HIS A 92 -4.38 -7.62 -20.46
N GLU A 93 -4.00 -6.99 -21.59
CA GLU A 93 -4.27 -5.56 -21.88
C GLU A 93 -5.75 -5.18 -21.78
N ALA A 94 -6.68 -6.09 -22.05
CA ALA A 94 -8.12 -5.85 -21.95
C ALA A 94 -8.55 -5.35 -20.54
N HIS A 95 -7.78 -5.62 -19.50
CA HIS A 95 -8.05 -5.13 -18.15
C HIS A 95 -7.69 -3.65 -17.96
N LEU A 96 -6.97 -3.03 -18.90
CA LEU A 96 -6.54 -1.63 -18.81
C LEU A 96 -7.59 -0.63 -19.31
N GLU A 97 -8.69 -1.06 -19.93
CA GLU A 97 -9.72 -0.18 -20.46
C GLU A 97 -10.31 0.78 -19.40
N MET A 98 -10.35 0.35 -18.14
CA MET A 98 -10.88 1.11 -17.01
C MET A 98 -9.79 1.61 -16.05
N ALA A 99 -8.53 1.57 -16.48
CA ALA A 99 -7.43 2.02 -15.63
C ALA A 99 -7.49 3.54 -15.41
N PRO A 100 -7.24 4.02 -14.18
CA PRO A 100 -7.05 5.45 -13.95
C PRO A 100 -5.89 6.01 -14.78
N ASP A 101 -5.97 7.27 -15.21
CA ASP A 101 -4.94 7.93 -16.04
C ASP A 101 -3.54 7.86 -15.40
N ALA A 102 -3.48 7.88 -14.08
CA ALA A 102 -2.23 7.84 -13.32
C ALA A 102 -1.73 6.42 -13.02
N PHE A 103 -2.48 5.39 -13.42
CA PHE A 103 -2.11 4.01 -13.15
C PHE A 103 -0.90 3.59 -14.00
N LYS A 104 0.12 3.07 -13.32
CA LYS A 104 1.38 2.71 -13.97
C LYS A 104 1.41 1.24 -14.36
N PHE A 105 1.76 0.97 -15.60
CA PHE A 105 1.98 -0.37 -16.13
C PHE A 105 3.07 -0.37 -17.19
N ALA A 106 3.64 -1.52 -17.48
CA ALA A 106 4.62 -1.74 -18.53
C ALA A 106 4.39 -3.11 -19.18
N PRO A 107 4.79 -3.33 -20.43
CA PRO A 107 4.80 -4.67 -21.00
C PRO A 107 5.57 -5.64 -20.11
N ILE A 108 5.09 -6.89 -19.98
CA ILE A 108 5.80 -7.88 -19.18
C ILE A 108 7.15 -8.25 -19.80
N ASN A 109 8.19 -8.26 -18.99
CA ASN A 109 9.55 -8.64 -19.42
C ASN A 109 9.74 -10.16 -19.36
N ALA A 110 8.88 -10.92 -20.04
CA ALA A 110 8.96 -12.38 -20.10
C ALA A 110 8.50 -12.87 -21.46
N ARG A 111 9.12 -13.97 -21.94
CA ARG A 111 8.74 -14.59 -23.21
C ARG A 111 7.48 -15.45 -23.05
N GLY A 112 6.65 -15.50 -24.07
CA GLY A 112 5.46 -16.36 -24.10
C GLY A 112 4.20 -15.73 -23.48
N PHE A 113 4.21 -14.43 -23.21
CA PHE A 113 3.08 -13.68 -22.67
C PHE A 113 2.69 -12.53 -23.63
N PRO A 114 2.04 -12.80 -24.75
CA PRO A 114 1.60 -11.75 -25.66
C PRO A 114 0.53 -10.89 -24.99
N GLU A 115 0.46 -9.60 -25.36
CA GLU A 115 -0.55 -8.64 -24.90
C GLU A 115 -0.71 -8.62 -23.35
N THR A 116 0.40 -8.91 -22.64
CA THR A 116 0.42 -8.99 -21.18
C THR A 116 1.22 -7.84 -20.61
N TYR A 117 0.65 -7.22 -19.61
CA TYR A 117 1.22 -6.08 -18.88
C TYR A 117 1.53 -6.45 -17.43
N TYR A 118 2.54 -5.79 -16.90
CA TYR A 118 3.01 -5.90 -15.53
C TYR A 118 2.78 -4.57 -14.81
N THR A 119 2.36 -4.65 -13.57
CA THR A 119 2.25 -3.50 -12.69
C THR A 119 2.86 -3.82 -11.32
N LEU A 120 3.45 -2.81 -10.70
CA LEU A 120 3.90 -2.85 -9.32
C LEU A 120 3.21 -1.71 -8.57
N GLN A 121 2.36 -2.08 -7.61
CA GLN A 121 1.61 -1.14 -6.78
C GLN A 121 2.19 -1.06 -5.38
N VAL A 122 2.35 0.16 -4.88
CA VAL A 122 2.76 0.42 -3.50
C VAL A 122 1.56 0.89 -2.69
N TYR A 123 1.27 0.23 -1.58
CA TYR A 123 0.25 0.65 -0.61
C TYR A 123 0.86 1.73 0.29
N ILE A 124 0.79 2.98 -0.17
CA ILE A 124 1.56 4.09 0.40
C ILE A 124 1.13 4.48 1.83
N GLU A 125 -0.12 4.20 2.22
CA GLU A 125 -0.61 4.45 3.58
C GLU A 125 -0.06 3.46 4.61
N ASP A 126 0.42 2.30 4.14
CA ASP A 126 1.03 1.24 4.96
C ASP A 126 2.57 1.23 4.85
N CYS A 127 3.13 2.03 3.94
CA CYS A 127 4.57 2.13 3.74
C CYS A 127 5.25 2.85 4.91
N THR A 128 6.28 2.23 5.50
CA THR A 128 7.02 2.78 6.64
C THR A 128 8.25 3.59 6.24
N GLY A 129 8.54 3.73 4.93
CA GLY A 129 9.69 4.50 4.44
C GLY A 129 11.05 3.91 4.82
N CYS A 130 11.14 2.61 5.08
CA CYS A 130 12.36 1.96 5.58
C CYS A 130 13.52 1.88 4.57
N ASN A 131 13.31 2.28 3.32
CA ASN A 131 14.29 2.33 2.23
C ASN A 131 14.81 0.97 1.72
N LEU A 132 14.47 -0.17 2.31
CA LEU A 132 14.99 -1.48 1.90
C LEU A 132 14.74 -1.80 0.42
N CYS A 133 13.59 -1.43 -0.11
CA CYS A 133 13.25 -1.65 -1.52
C CYS A 133 14.16 -0.86 -2.47
N VAL A 134 14.60 0.33 -2.08
CA VAL A 134 15.55 1.16 -2.84
C VAL A 134 16.95 0.55 -2.77
N GLU A 135 17.39 0.12 -1.59
CA GLU A 135 18.71 -0.50 -1.40
C GLU A 135 18.89 -1.75 -2.28
N VAL A 136 17.90 -2.65 -2.31
CA VAL A 136 18.00 -3.91 -3.07
C VAL A 136 17.71 -3.76 -4.56
N CYS A 137 17.24 -2.60 -5.01
CA CYS A 137 16.99 -2.39 -6.43
C CYS A 137 18.29 -2.37 -7.23
N PRO A 138 18.49 -3.30 -8.18
CA PRO A 138 19.73 -3.40 -8.94
C PRO A 138 19.82 -2.40 -10.08
N VAL A 139 18.72 -1.68 -10.38
CA VAL A 139 18.63 -0.81 -11.54
C VAL A 139 18.76 0.64 -11.14
N THR A 140 19.64 1.34 -11.81
CA THR A 140 19.83 2.78 -11.72
C THR A 140 19.60 3.40 -13.10
N SER A 141 19.03 4.58 -13.16
CA SER A 141 18.85 5.33 -14.39
C SER A 141 20.19 5.66 -15.04
N THR A 142 20.24 5.64 -16.36
CA THR A 142 21.42 6.06 -17.11
C THR A 142 21.59 7.59 -17.13
N GLU A 143 20.53 8.32 -16.82
CA GLU A 143 20.52 9.79 -16.83
C GLU A 143 20.82 10.38 -15.44
N ASP A 144 20.49 9.65 -14.37
CA ASP A 144 20.67 10.10 -12.98
C ASP A 144 21.04 8.90 -12.10
N GLU A 145 22.27 8.85 -11.64
CA GLU A 145 22.82 7.81 -10.77
C GLU A 145 22.09 7.68 -9.43
N ASN A 146 21.37 8.72 -8.99
CA ASN A 146 20.58 8.70 -7.76
C ASN A 146 19.13 8.22 -7.99
N ASN A 147 18.72 8.00 -9.24
CA ASN A 147 17.38 7.56 -9.57
C ASN A 147 17.35 6.06 -9.92
N LYS A 148 16.76 5.27 -9.04
CA LYS A 148 16.54 3.83 -9.23
C LYS A 148 15.13 3.53 -9.77
N ALA A 149 14.86 2.29 -10.15
CA ALA A 149 13.52 1.86 -10.56
C ALA A 149 12.49 1.92 -9.43
N ILE A 150 12.91 2.10 -8.19
CA ILE A 150 12.06 2.42 -7.05
C ILE A 150 12.81 3.40 -6.14
N ASN A 151 12.12 4.46 -5.71
CA ASN A 151 12.72 5.51 -4.88
C ASN A 151 11.72 5.97 -3.81
N LEU A 152 12.22 6.58 -2.73
CA LEU A 152 11.35 7.28 -1.79
C LEU A 152 10.96 8.66 -2.34
N ARG A 153 9.69 8.99 -2.23
CA ARG A 153 9.12 10.29 -2.61
C ARG A 153 8.13 10.76 -1.55
N SER A 154 7.89 12.08 -1.49
CA SER A 154 6.91 12.64 -0.56
C SER A 154 5.54 12.01 -0.74
N ARG A 155 4.94 11.56 0.36
CA ARG A 155 3.64 10.88 0.40
C ARG A 155 2.48 11.81 0.07
N VAL A 156 2.49 13.03 0.60
CA VAL A 156 1.33 13.93 0.57
C VAL A 156 0.77 14.15 -0.85
N PRO A 157 1.57 14.47 -1.89
CA PRO A 157 1.04 14.69 -3.22
C PRO A 157 0.56 13.40 -3.93
N LEU A 158 0.83 12.24 -3.34
CA LEU A 158 0.51 10.94 -3.93
C LEU A 158 -0.81 10.34 -3.40
N LEU A 159 -1.29 10.79 -2.23
CA LEU A 159 -2.33 10.11 -1.47
C LEU A 159 -3.59 9.82 -2.29
N GLU A 160 -4.23 10.84 -2.84
CA GLU A 160 -5.51 10.67 -3.54
C GLU A 160 -5.34 9.84 -4.82
N ARG A 161 -4.30 10.13 -5.58
CA ARG A 161 -3.99 9.38 -6.81
C ARG A 161 -3.74 7.90 -6.54
N GLU A 162 -2.98 7.57 -5.51
CA GLU A 162 -2.65 6.18 -5.22
C GLU A 162 -3.81 5.40 -4.59
N LYS A 163 -4.79 6.05 -3.97
CA LYS A 163 -6.04 5.39 -3.54
C LYS A 163 -6.83 4.85 -4.75
N GLU A 164 -6.97 5.64 -5.80
CA GLU A 164 -7.64 5.21 -7.03
C GLU A 164 -6.85 4.08 -7.72
N ASN A 165 -5.53 4.22 -7.80
CA ASN A 165 -4.65 3.20 -8.35
C ASN A 165 -4.72 1.88 -7.57
N ILE A 166 -4.73 1.92 -6.24
CA ILE A 166 -4.84 0.74 -5.36
C ILE A 166 -6.18 0.05 -5.58
N HIS A 167 -7.27 0.83 -5.62
CA HIS A 167 -8.60 0.26 -5.86
C HIS A 167 -8.67 -0.47 -7.21
N PHE A 168 -8.14 0.15 -8.26
CA PHE A 168 -8.05 -0.49 -9.58
C PHE A 168 -7.14 -1.73 -9.55
N PHE A 169 -5.97 -1.63 -8.92
CA PHE A 169 -5.05 -2.76 -8.77
C PHE A 169 -5.71 -3.96 -8.06
N GLU A 170 -6.53 -3.71 -7.04
CA GLU A 170 -7.25 -4.77 -6.34
C GLU A 170 -8.30 -5.46 -7.21
N SER A 171 -8.91 -4.76 -8.18
CA SER A 171 -9.87 -5.32 -9.13
C SER A 171 -9.24 -6.20 -10.21
N LEU A 172 -7.92 -6.07 -10.46
CA LEU A 172 -7.20 -6.90 -11.42
C LEU A 172 -7.15 -8.36 -10.97
N PRO A 173 -7.13 -9.33 -11.91
CA PRO A 173 -7.08 -10.75 -11.55
C PRO A 173 -5.86 -11.09 -10.68
N MET A 174 -6.03 -12.09 -9.82
CA MET A 174 -4.94 -12.71 -9.07
C MET A 174 -4.23 -13.71 -9.98
N ASN A 175 -2.91 -13.61 -10.07
CA ASN A 175 -2.05 -14.53 -10.83
C ASN A 175 -1.18 -15.32 -9.88
#